data_553f4fb1f89835418f37607ceb37552b
#
_entry.id   553f4fb1f89835418f37607ceb37552b
#
_cell.length_a   1.000
_cell.length_b   1.000
_cell.length_c   1.000
_cell.angle_alpha   90.00
_cell.angle_beta   90.00
_cell.angle_gamma   90.00
#
_symmetry.space_group_name_H-M   'P 1'
#
loop_
_entity.id
_entity.type
_entity.pdbx_description
1 polymer ?
#
loop_
_entity_poly.entity_id
_entity_poly.type
_entity_poly.pdbx_seq_one_letter_code
_entity_poly.pdbx_strand_id
1 'polypeptide(L)'
;MILPDKYTSLTESFIGISAVLLDTLGNKKLTVDKLWNNFNKKYVKTNKLKHPPVYQKYIYVLEFMYLSNMVSYNEKGEIVNENIRANNQGSPRETN
;
A
#
# COMPACT_ATOMS: atom_id res chain seq x y z
N MET A 1 5.15 -14.25 23.52
CA MET A 1 5.85 -15.08 22.55
C MET A 1 6.84 -14.25 21.76
N ILE A 2 7.96 -14.82 21.45
CA ILE A 2 9.00 -14.10 20.74
C ILE A 2 9.09 -14.63 19.33
N LEU A 3 8.95 -13.75 18.36
CA LEU A 3 9.10 -14.12 16.97
C LEU A 3 10.57 -14.11 16.60
N PRO A 4 11.00 -15.01 15.71
CA PRO A 4 12.34 -14.90 15.17
C PRO A 4 12.54 -13.56 14.49
N ASP A 5 13.70 -13.00 14.64
CA ASP A 5 13.98 -11.67 14.11
C ASP A 5 13.67 -11.53 12.64
N LYS A 6 14.00 -12.55 11.86
CA LYS A 6 13.79 -12.45 10.42
C LYS A 6 12.31 -12.39 10.06
N TYR A 7 11.46 -13.06 10.81
CA TYR A 7 10.03 -12.98 10.54
C TYR A 7 9.47 -11.63 10.95
N THR A 8 9.94 -11.12 12.07
CA THR A 8 9.52 -9.80 12.51
C THR A 8 9.89 -8.74 11.50
N SER A 9 11.12 -8.79 11.02
CA SER A 9 11.59 -7.82 10.02
C SER A 9 10.79 -7.90 8.73
N LEU A 10 10.46 -9.12 8.29
CA LEU A 10 9.70 -9.29 7.06
C LEU A 10 8.31 -8.68 7.21
N THR A 11 7.65 -8.98 8.32
CA THR A 11 6.31 -8.47 8.57
C THR A 11 6.33 -6.95 8.66
N GLU A 12 7.29 -6.39 9.38
CA GLU A 12 7.39 -4.94 9.52
C GLU A 12 7.67 -4.30 8.18
N SER A 13 8.49 -4.94 7.35
CA SER A 13 8.79 -4.41 6.04
C SER A 13 7.54 -4.32 5.18
N PHE A 14 6.72 -5.37 5.17
CA PHE A 14 5.49 -5.36 4.39
C PHE A 14 4.51 -4.31 4.90
N ILE A 15 4.34 -4.25 6.22
CA ILE A 15 3.43 -3.28 6.81
C ILE A 15 3.93 -1.86 6.58
N GLY A 16 5.22 -1.65 6.75
CA GLY A 16 5.79 -0.33 6.54
C GLY A 16 5.67 0.14 5.11
N ILE A 17 5.97 -0.73 4.15
CA ILE A 17 5.84 -0.38 2.75
C ILE A 17 4.38 -0.13 2.40
N SER A 18 3.47 -0.93 2.97
CA SER A 18 2.05 -0.71 2.75
C SER A 18 1.61 0.68 3.20
N ALA A 19 2.07 1.10 4.37
CA ALA A 19 1.72 2.42 4.89
C ALA A 19 2.24 3.52 3.96
N VAL A 20 3.46 3.36 3.46
CA VAL A 20 4.05 4.33 2.55
C VAL A 20 3.28 4.37 1.23
N LEU A 21 2.88 3.21 0.74
CA LEU A 21 2.11 3.15 -0.51
C LEU A 21 0.73 3.75 -0.34
N LEU A 22 0.08 3.53 0.79
CA LEU A 22 -1.21 4.15 1.06
C LEU A 22 -1.07 5.67 1.12
N ASP A 23 0.00 6.16 1.71
CA ASP A 23 0.27 7.58 1.75
C ASP A 23 0.48 8.14 0.34
N THR A 24 1.20 7.41 -0.48
CA THR A 24 1.45 7.83 -1.86
C THR A 24 0.16 7.84 -2.66
N LEU A 25 -0.66 6.82 -2.47
CA LEU A 25 -1.92 6.71 -3.20
C LEU A 25 -2.92 7.78 -2.77
N GLY A 26 -3.03 8.00 -1.45
CA GLY A 26 -3.99 8.98 -0.94
C GLY A 26 -5.39 8.65 -1.42
N ASN A 27 -6.09 9.67 -1.92
CA ASN A 27 -7.43 9.49 -2.47
C ASN A 27 -7.44 9.43 -3.99
N LYS A 28 -6.26 9.24 -4.59
CA LYS A 28 -6.16 9.10 -6.03
C LYS A 28 -6.41 7.68 -6.46
N LYS A 29 -6.65 7.51 -7.74
CA LYS A 29 -6.79 6.20 -8.35
C LYS A 29 -5.65 6.05 -9.33
N LEU A 30 -4.72 5.15 -9.03
CA LEU A 30 -3.49 5.03 -9.81
C LEU A 30 -3.32 3.59 -10.27
N THR A 31 -2.84 3.45 -11.50
CA THR A 31 -2.44 2.13 -11.99
C THR A 31 -1.21 1.66 -11.22
N VAL A 32 -0.91 0.36 -11.37
CA VAL A 32 0.26 -0.22 -10.70
C VAL A 32 1.52 0.56 -11.07
N ASP A 33 1.68 0.88 -12.34
CA ASP A 33 2.88 1.56 -12.79
C ASP A 33 2.94 3.00 -12.30
N LYS A 34 1.82 3.69 -12.29
CA LYS A 34 1.80 5.06 -11.82
C LYS A 34 2.06 5.15 -10.34
N LEU A 35 1.51 4.23 -9.57
CA LEU A 35 1.79 4.20 -8.14
C LEU A 35 3.26 3.94 -7.88
N TRP A 36 3.85 3.01 -8.61
CA TRP A 36 5.28 2.72 -8.49
C TRP A 36 6.13 3.96 -8.79
N ASN A 37 5.80 4.66 -9.86
CA ASN A 37 6.54 5.86 -10.23
C ASN A 37 6.40 6.95 -9.17
N ASN A 38 5.19 7.16 -8.67
CA ASN A 38 4.96 8.17 -7.64
C ASN A 38 5.67 7.83 -6.34
N PHE A 39 5.65 6.56 -5.98
CA PHE A 39 6.36 6.09 -4.79
C PHE A 39 7.86 6.36 -4.91
N ASN A 40 8.44 6.06 -6.07
CA ASN A 40 9.87 6.29 -6.26
C ASN A 40 10.20 7.78 -6.19
N LYS A 41 9.37 8.62 -6.79
CA LYS A 41 9.61 10.06 -6.72
C LYS A 41 9.54 10.61 -5.31
N LYS A 42 8.59 10.09 -4.53
CA LYS A 42 8.33 10.66 -3.21
C LYS A 42 9.28 10.13 -2.15
N TYR A 43 9.66 8.88 -2.24
CA TYR A 43 10.38 8.23 -1.15
C TYR A 43 11.76 7.73 -1.51
N VAL A 44 11.96 7.30 -2.74
CA VAL A 44 13.25 6.73 -3.13
C VAL A 44 14.20 7.82 -3.59
N LYS A 45 13.75 8.68 -4.47
CA LYS A 45 14.62 9.75 -4.99
C LYS A 45 14.95 10.79 -3.94
N THR A 46 14.15 10.90 -2.91
CA THR A 46 14.40 11.84 -1.83
C THR A 46 15.17 11.21 -0.68
N ASN A 47 15.57 9.96 -0.84
CA ASN A 47 16.34 9.22 0.18
C ASN A 47 15.61 9.10 1.51
N LYS A 48 14.29 9.04 1.48
CA LYS A 48 13.52 8.87 2.71
C LYS A 48 13.52 7.44 3.20
N LEU A 49 13.81 6.49 2.31
CA LEU A 49 13.89 5.08 2.67
C LEU A 49 15.32 4.61 2.58
N LYS A 50 15.81 3.95 3.63
CA LYS A 50 17.15 3.40 3.62
C LYS A 50 17.27 2.21 2.69
N HIS A 51 16.25 1.38 2.67
CA HIS A 51 16.25 0.14 1.89
C HIS A 51 14.99 0.10 1.06
N PRO A 52 14.96 0.85 -0.05
CA PRO A 52 13.77 0.85 -0.88
C PRO A 52 13.53 -0.52 -1.51
N PRO A 53 12.28 -0.93 -1.65
CA PRO A 53 11.99 -2.24 -2.21
C PRO A 53 12.25 -2.26 -3.71
N VAL A 54 12.67 -3.42 -4.20
CA VAL A 54 12.72 -3.64 -5.63
C VAL A 54 11.30 -3.85 -6.15
N TYR A 55 11.14 -3.75 -7.47
CA TYR A 55 9.81 -3.80 -8.07
C TYR A 55 9.07 -5.09 -7.72
N GLN A 56 9.75 -6.22 -7.72
CA GLN A 56 9.09 -7.48 -7.42
C GLN A 56 8.53 -7.51 -6.01
N LYS A 57 9.26 -6.95 -5.06
CA LYS A 57 8.77 -6.87 -3.70
C LYS A 57 7.56 -5.93 -3.61
N TYR A 58 7.60 -4.84 -4.35
CA TYR A 58 6.47 -3.93 -4.43
C TYR A 58 5.21 -4.66 -4.88
N ILE A 59 5.34 -5.51 -5.90
CA ILE A 59 4.19 -6.28 -6.38
C ILE A 59 3.67 -7.21 -5.29
N TYR A 60 4.56 -7.88 -4.56
CA TYR A 60 4.13 -8.74 -3.46
C TYR A 60 3.42 -7.95 -2.37
N VAL A 61 3.90 -6.75 -2.08
CA VAL A 61 3.24 -5.91 -1.08
C VAL A 61 1.85 -5.50 -1.55
N LEU A 62 1.72 -5.17 -2.84
CA LEU A 62 0.41 -4.83 -3.38
C LEU A 62 -0.56 -6.00 -3.25
N GLU A 63 -0.10 -7.22 -3.51
CA GLU A 63 -0.95 -8.39 -3.34
C GLU A 63 -1.38 -8.56 -1.89
N PHE A 64 -0.44 -8.34 -0.97
CA PHE A 64 -0.75 -8.37 0.45
C PHE A 64 -1.82 -7.33 0.80
N MET A 65 -1.65 -6.12 0.28
CA MET A 65 -2.60 -5.05 0.55
C MET A 65 -3.99 -5.35 0.00
N TYR A 66 -4.02 -5.95 -1.18
CA TYR A 66 -5.30 -6.33 -1.78
C TYR A 66 -5.98 -7.43 -0.96
N LEU A 67 -5.23 -8.45 -0.58
CA LEU A 67 -5.78 -9.56 0.21
C LEU A 67 -6.20 -9.11 1.59
N SER A 68 -5.58 -8.05 2.11
CA SER A 68 -5.91 -7.52 3.43
C SER A 68 -6.97 -6.43 3.36
N ASN A 69 -7.53 -6.19 2.19
CA ASN A 69 -8.59 -5.19 1.97
C ASN A 69 -8.13 -3.76 2.25
N MET A 70 -6.84 -3.51 2.11
CA MET A 70 -6.33 -2.14 2.21
C MET A 70 -6.58 -1.39 0.91
N VAL A 71 -6.52 -2.09 -0.20
CA VAL A 71 -6.77 -1.52 -1.52
C VAL A 71 -7.64 -2.46 -2.32
N SER A 72 -8.24 -1.93 -3.36
CA SER A 72 -8.96 -2.73 -4.35
C SER A 72 -8.61 -2.20 -5.73
N TYR A 73 -9.11 -2.87 -6.75
CA TYR A 73 -8.92 -2.45 -8.14
C TYR A 73 -10.28 -2.09 -8.73
N ASN A 74 -10.32 -1.00 -9.49
CA ASN A 74 -11.55 -0.64 -10.19
C ASN A 74 -11.55 -1.28 -11.57
N GLU A 75 -12.58 -0.95 -12.36
CA GLU A 75 -12.73 -1.54 -13.69
C GLU A 75 -11.60 -1.17 -14.63
N LYS A 76 -10.94 -0.06 -14.38
CA LYS A 76 -9.85 0.41 -15.21
C LYS A 76 -8.50 -0.14 -14.78
N GLY A 77 -8.47 -1.01 -13.77
CA GLY A 77 -7.22 -1.56 -13.27
C GLY A 77 -6.46 -0.60 -12.38
N GLU A 78 -7.12 0.43 -11.89
CA GLU A 78 -6.49 1.38 -10.99
C GLU A 78 -6.65 0.94 -9.55
N ILE A 79 -5.63 1.22 -8.74
CA ILE A 79 -5.62 0.88 -7.34
C ILE A 79 -6.36 1.97 -6.56
N VAL A 80 -7.26 1.55 -5.68
CA VAL A 80 -8.09 2.45 -4.91
C VAL A 80 -7.89 2.16 -3.44
N ASN A 81 -7.72 3.22 -2.64
CA ASN A 81 -7.58 3.10 -1.20
C ASN A 81 -8.95 2.80 -0.60
N GLU A 82 -9.08 1.62 0.01
CA GLU A 82 -10.39 1.20 0.51
C GLU A 82 -10.88 2.02 1.69
N ASN A 83 -9.96 2.51 2.52
CA ASN A 83 -10.37 3.35 3.63
C ASN A 83 -11.02 4.64 3.14
N ILE A 84 -10.40 5.26 2.14
CA ILE A 84 -10.95 6.51 1.60
C ILE A 84 -12.28 6.23 0.92
N ARG A 85 -12.33 5.15 0.16
CA ARG A 85 -13.54 4.79 -0.56
C ARG A 85 -14.72 4.56 0.39
N ALA A 86 -14.48 3.83 1.46
CA ALA A 86 -15.53 3.54 2.44
C ALA A 86 -16.00 4.82 3.11
N ASN A 87 -15.09 5.70 3.47
CA ASN A 87 -15.44 6.94 4.12
C ASN A 87 -16.25 7.85 3.19
N ASN A 88 -15.85 7.89 1.93
CA ASN A 88 -16.54 8.74 0.97
C ASN A 88 -17.94 8.26 0.68
N GLN A 89 -18.18 6.98 0.82
CA GLN A 89 -19.49 6.43 0.57
C GLN A 89 -20.42 6.54 1.78
N GLY A 90 -19.89 7.01 2.89
CA GLY A 90 -20.70 7.08 4.11
C GLY A 90 -21.19 5.71 4.47
N SER A 91 -20.28 4.80 4.62
CA SER A 91 -20.56 3.38 4.69
C SER A 91 -21.61 3.03 5.74
N PRO A 92 -22.58 2.20 5.38
CA PRO A 92 -23.59 1.76 6.34
C PRO A 92 -23.02 0.97 7.53
N ARG A 93 -21.84 0.44 7.39
CA ARG A 93 -21.31 -0.34 8.50
C ARG A 93 -21.09 0.50 9.75
N GLU A 94 -21.08 1.81 9.59
CA GLU A 94 -20.97 2.68 10.74
C GLU A 94 -22.21 2.69 11.60
N THR A 95 -23.31 2.27 11.03
CA THR A 95 -24.57 2.24 11.74
C THR A 95 -24.86 0.88 12.37
N ASN A 96 -24.04 -0.07 12.10
CA ASN A 96 -24.26 -1.42 12.60
C ASN A 96 -23.92 -1.59 14.06
#